data_6498fb39b6afae0fff56a1d26395af41
#
_entry.id   6498fb39b6afae0fff56a1d26395af41
#
_cell.length_a   1.000
_cell.length_b   1.000
_cell.length_c   1.000
_cell.angle_alpha   90.00
_cell.angle_beta   90.00
_cell.angle_gamma   90.00
#
_symmetry.space_group_name_H-M   'P 1'
#
loop_
_entity.id
_entity.type
_entity.pdbx_description
1 polymer ?
#
loop_
_entity_poly.entity_id
_entity_poly.type
_entity_poly.pdbx_seq_one_letter_code
_entity_poly.pdbx_strand_id
1 'polypeptide(L)'
;MERFEIFSLYDQIDDDIEYQWLIDGLIPLQHPTIIYGEKGSYKTLLGLHIALCLSSGMNVCGLESKSSKVLLLALEGSNDVMPRAKAHMENYGYPTESSFYYTSPPFAFGNPALEAILRHEIEDKGINVMIVDTLSQARPKGSFNDDGLASIITRSLAKYSEEWGITTLSIGHTGKDSSKGLVGSKVFQNDVPCILKVKSKKVIVEKQRSGRTGAIFPFTVHEQEINERGQTAIWLEWDDQKMKPRQRMIIQALETLSNEYTDGVPKKELKKEVWQIDPKADPNKTDSFRTQFNRDINELAKHGEIQIVSDGLIKRNKRNNAAD
;
A
#
# COMPACT_ATOMS: atom_id res chain seq x y z
N MET A 1 -12.47 -7.62 39.09
CA MET A 1 -12.70 -8.90 38.38
C MET A 1 -13.02 -8.55 36.94
N GLU A 2 -12.12 -8.82 36.04
CA GLU A 2 -12.39 -8.72 34.61
C GLU A 2 -13.48 -9.73 34.25
N ARG A 3 -14.53 -9.28 33.59
CA ARG A 3 -15.62 -10.14 33.10
C ARG A 3 -15.41 -10.39 31.63
N PHE A 4 -15.68 -11.62 31.19
CA PHE A 4 -15.78 -11.91 29.75
C PHE A 4 -16.98 -11.16 29.18
N GLU A 5 -16.78 -10.44 28.09
CA GLU A 5 -17.87 -9.90 27.29
C GLU A 5 -18.43 -11.03 26.43
N ILE A 6 -19.71 -11.34 26.64
CA ILE A 6 -20.42 -12.39 25.92
C ILE A 6 -21.55 -11.75 25.14
N PHE A 7 -21.52 -11.91 23.83
CA PHE A 7 -22.49 -11.29 22.93
C PHE A 7 -23.50 -12.34 22.43
N SER A 8 -24.78 -11.94 22.32
CA SER A 8 -25.77 -12.69 21.58
C SER A 8 -25.59 -12.46 20.09
N LEU A 9 -25.70 -13.50 19.27
CA LEU A 9 -25.69 -13.39 17.82
C LEU A 9 -26.78 -12.42 17.33
N TYR A 10 -27.97 -12.49 17.93
CA TYR A 10 -29.09 -11.62 17.53
C TYR A 10 -28.88 -10.16 17.87
N ASP A 11 -28.09 -9.85 18.90
CA ASP A 11 -27.76 -8.47 19.28
C ASP A 11 -26.63 -7.88 18.45
N GLN A 12 -25.89 -8.71 17.72
CA GLN A 12 -24.72 -8.34 16.92
C GLN A 12 -24.96 -8.45 15.41
N ILE A 13 -26.07 -9.10 14.99
CA ILE A 13 -26.35 -9.27 13.59
C ILE A 13 -26.90 -7.97 13.00
N ASP A 14 -26.25 -7.51 11.97
CA ASP A 14 -26.67 -6.37 11.15
C ASP A 14 -26.76 -6.85 9.70
N ASP A 15 -27.77 -6.41 8.98
CA ASP A 15 -27.96 -6.79 7.58
C ASP A 15 -26.86 -6.23 6.67
N ASP A 16 -26.15 -5.18 7.14
CA ASP A 16 -25.07 -4.50 6.40
C ASP A 16 -23.67 -4.89 6.90
N ILE A 17 -23.48 -6.12 7.40
CA ILE A 17 -22.15 -6.60 7.81
C ILE A 17 -21.23 -6.75 6.59
N GLU A 18 -20.26 -5.84 6.47
CA GLU A 18 -19.22 -5.88 5.45
C GLU A 18 -17.83 -6.08 6.03
N TYR A 19 -17.01 -6.90 5.36
CA TYR A 19 -15.59 -6.96 5.67
C TYR A 19 -14.91 -5.64 5.32
N GLN A 20 -14.16 -5.09 6.29
CA GLN A 20 -13.42 -3.86 6.06
C GLN A 20 -12.05 -4.16 5.44
N TRP A 21 -11.74 -3.46 4.36
CA TRP A 21 -10.50 -3.61 3.61
C TRP A 21 -9.66 -2.34 3.67
N LEU A 22 -8.34 -2.50 3.79
CA LEU A 22 -7.37 -1.44 3.51
C LEU A 22 -7.16 -1.33 2.00
N ILE A 23 -7.01 -2.48 1.33
CA ILE A 23 -6.98 -2.62 -0.12
C ILE A 23 -7.99 -3.71 -0.46
N ASP A 24 -9.03 -3.36 -1.21
CA ASP A 24 -10.18 -4.20 -1.44
C ASP A 24 -9.81 -5.62 -1.91
N GLY A 25 -10.32 -6.64 -1.23
CA GLY A 25 -10.06 -8.06 -1.49
C GLY A 25 -8.59 -8.51 -1.33
N LEU A 26 -7.64 -7.59 -1.05
CA LEU A 26 -6.22 -7.90 -0.97
C LEU A 26 -5.66 -7.79 0.46
N ILE A 27 -5.87 -6.68 1.14
CA ILE A 27 -5.34 -6.44 2.50
C ILE A 27 -6.49 -6.06 3.42
N PRO A 28 -6.81 -6.89 4.43
CA PRO A 28 -7.87 -6.58 5.38
C PRO A 28 -7.47 -5.42 6.30
N LEU A 29 -8.43 -4.55 6.63
CA LEU A 29 -8.23 -3.43 7.53
C LEU A 29 -8.04 -3.94 8.96
N GLN A 30 -7.12 -3.30 9.70
CA GLN A 30 -6.84 -3.63 11.12
C GLN A 30 -6.53 -5.12 11.35
N HIS A 31 -5.83 -5.73 10.40
CA HIS A 31 -5.35 -7.10 10.53
C HIS A 31 -3.89 -7.21 10.08
N PRO A 32 -3.12 -8.16 10.66
CA PRO A 32 -1.76 -8.41 10.20
C PRO A 32 -1.76 -9.11 8.84
N THR A 33 -0.87 -8.62 7.96
CA THR A 33 -0.57 -9.21 6.66
C THR A 33 0.93 -9.50 6.57
N ILE A 34 1.31 -10.67 6.08
CA ILE A 34 2.71 -10.98 5.76
C ILE A 34 2.91 -11.02 4.25
N ILE A 35 3.89 -10.27 3.76
CA ILE A 35 4.37 -10.28 2.38
C ILE A 35 5.70 -11.05 2.36
N TYR A 36 5.77 -12.19 1.69
CA TYR A 36 6.97 -12.98 1.67
C TYR A 36 7.40 -13.44 0.27
N GLY A 37 8.63 -13.88 0.12
CA GLY A 37 9.18 -14.39 -1.13
C GLY A 37 10.70 -14.56 -1.07
N GLU A 38 11.30 -15.02 -2.13
CA GLU A 38 12.74 -15.23 -2.25
C GLU A 38 13.52 -13.92 -2.10
N LYS A 39 14.82 -14.02 -1.75
CA LYS A 39 15.72 -12.86 -1.77
C LYS A 39 15.76 -12.28 -3.20
N GLY A 40 15.67 -10.95 -3.32
CA GLY A 40 15.65 -10.29 -4.63
C GLY A 40 14.30 -10.30 -5.36
N SER A 41 13.21 -10.81 -4.75
CA SER A 41 11.88 -10.81 -5.36
C SER A 41 11.14 -9.46 -5.27
N TYR A 42 11.82 -8.37 -4.91
CA TYR A 42 11.31 -7.00 -4.85
C TYR A 42 10.28 -6.71 -3.74
N LYS A 43 10.26 -7.48 -2.66
CA LYS A 43 9.30 -7.29 -1.54
C LYS A 43 9.40 -5.93 -0.88
N THR A 44 10.62 -5.49 -0.55
CA THR A 44 10.90 -4.14 -0.01
C THR A 44 10.37 -3.04 -0.95
N LEU A 45 10.62 -3.18 -2.26
CA LEU A 45 10.11 -2.24 -3.26
C LEU A 45 8.58 -2.26 -3.30
N LEU A 46 7.97 -3.43 -3.24
CA LEU A 46 6.51 -3.60 -3.18
C LEU A 46 5.93 -2.96 -1.91
N GLY A 47 6.53 -3.20 -0.75
CA GLY A 47 6.11 -2.59 0.51
C GLY A 47 6.15 -1.06 0.46
N LEU A 48 7.25 -0.51 -0.06
CA LEU A 48 7.39 0.94 -0.26
C LEU A 48 6.37 1.48 -1.27
N HIS A 49 6.13 0.78 -2.38
CA HIS A 49 5.13 1.16 -3.37
C HIS A 49 3.72 1.22 -2.77
N ILE A 50 3.32 0.17 -2.01
CA ILE A 50 2.04 0.16 -1.29
C ILE A 50 1.96 1.34 -0.31
N ALA A 51 3.02 1.58 0.47
CA ALA A 51 3.07 2.69 1.42
C ALA A 51 2.82 4.04 0.76
N LEU A 52 3.51 4.30 -0.36
CA LEU A 52 3.41 5.56 -1.09
C LEU A 52 2.05 5.71 -1.79
N CYS A 53 1.49 4.64 -2.35
CA CYS A 53 0.14 4.68 -2.91
C CYS A 53 -0.91 5.01 -1.85
N LEU A 54 -0.90 4.32 -0.71
CA LEU A 54 -1.84 4.57 0.40
C LEU A 54 -1.72 5.99 0.95
N SER A 55 -0.49 6.49 1.12
CA SER A 55 -0.25 7.84 1.64
C SER A 55 -0.55 8.96 0.63
N SER A 56 -0.64 8.63 -0.65
CA SER A 56 -1.06 9.54 -1.73
C SER A 56 -2.55 9.42 -2.06
N GLY A 57 -3.32 8.57 -1.36
CA GLY A 57 -4.71 8.29 -1.68
C GLY A 57 -4.92 7.56 -3.00
N MET A 58 -3.91 6.83 -3.47
CA MET A 58 -3.95 6.12 -4.74
C MET A 58 -4.34 4.66 -4.55
N ASN A 59 -5.06 4.13 -5.53
CA ASN A 59 -5.39 2.71 -5.59
C ASN A 59 -4.15 1.84 -5.81
N VAL A 60 -4.12 0.68 -5.20
CA VAL A 60 -3.05 -0.32 -5.32
C VAL A 60 -3.49 -1.42 -6.27
N CYS A 61 -2.70 -1.74 -7.28
CA CYS A 61 -2.99 -2.75 -8.34
C CYS A 61 -4.41 -2.68 -8.92
N GLY A 62 -4.96 -1.47 -9.05
CA GLY A 62 -6.32 -1.24 -9.57
C GLY A 62 -7.45 -1.48 -8.56
N LEU A 63 -7.13 -1.97 -7.37
CA LEU A 63 -8.09 -2.18 -6.29
C LEU A 63 -8.31 -0.89 -5.50
N GLU A 64 -9.55 -0.66 -5.10
CA GLU A 64 -9.89 0.45 -4.22
C GLU A 64 -9.12 0.36 -2.90
N SER A 65 -8.56 1.48 -2.46
CA SER A 65 -7.67 1.52 -1.30
C SER A 65 -8.02 2.70 -0.41
N LYS A 66 -7.97 2.49 0.91
CA LYS A 66 -8.21 3.57 1.88
C LYS A 66 -6.96 4.44 2.01
N SER A 67 -7.10 5.75 1.78
CA SER A 67 -6.05 6.73 2.08
C SER A 67 -5.60 6.61 3.53
N SER A 68 -4.30 6.59 3.78
CA SER A 68 -3.74 6.21 5.08
C SER A 68 -2.50 7.01 5.44
N LYS A 69 -2.29 7.23 6.74
CA LYS A 69 -1.00 7.65 7.28
C LYS A 69 -0.15 6.42 7.55
N VAL A 70 0.97 6.32 6.83
CA VAL A 70 1.80 5.12 6.81
C VAL A 70 3.14 5.34 7.50
N LEU A 71 3.53 4.41 8.36
CA LEU A 71 4.88 4.31 8.92
C LEU A 71 5.62 3.10 8.32
N LEU A 72 6.77 3.33 7.71
CA LEU A 72 7.71 2.29 7.30
C LEU A 72 8.83 2.15 8.34
N LEU A 73 8.89 1.02 9.02
CA LEU A 73 10.05 0.59 9.81
C LEU A 73 11.07 -0.05 8.86
N ALA A 74 12.00 0.75 8.34
CA ALA A 74 13.03 0.32 7.39
C ALA A 74 14.24 -0.25 8.15
N LEU A 75 14.09 -1.43 8.74
CA LEU A 75 15.12 -2.07 9.56
C LEU A 75 16.22 -2.72 8.71
N GLU A 76 15.99 -2.82 7.41
CA GLU A 76 16.95 -3.31 6.40
C GLU A 76 16.94 -2.36 5.21
N GLY A 77 18.12 -1.91 4.74
CA GLY A 77 18.25 -1.09 3.53
C GLY A 77 17.63 0.30 3.62
N SER A 78 17.63 0.95 4.78
CA SER A 78 17.04 2.26 5.00
C SER A 78 17.57 3.36 4.06
N ASN A 79 18.82 3.24 3.59
CA ASN A 79 19.42 4.18 2.63
C ASN A 79 18.75 4.15 1.24
N ASP A 80 18.07 3.06 0.90
CA ASP A 80 17.39 2.91 -0.39
C ASP A 80 15.98 3.49 -0.38
N VAL A 81 15.42 3.81 0.77
CA VAL A 81 14.04 4.30 0.89
C VAL A 81 13.82 5.58 0.09
N MET A 82 14.65 6.61 0.33
CA MET A 82 14.48 7.91 -0.34
C MET A 82 14.74 7.87 -1.86
N PRO A 83 15.81 7.21 -2.36
CA PRO A 83 16.00 7.06 -3.80
C PRO A 83 14.82 6.39 -4.51
N ARG A 84 14.31 5.28 -3.96
CA ARG A 84 13.16 4.56 -4.50
C ARG A 84 11.86 5.34 -4.37
N ALA A 85 11.64 6.02 -3.24
CA ALA A 85 10.49 6.90 -3.04
C ALA A 85 10.48 8.02 -4.07
N LYS A 86 11.63 8.66 -4.35
CA LYS A 86 11.74 9.69 -5.37
C LYS A 86 11.37 9.16 -6.75
N ALA A 87 11.92 8.02 -7.16
CA ALA A 87 11.58 7.38 -8.44
C ALA A 87 10.08 7.05 -8.53
N HIS A 88 9.48 6.55 -7.43
CA HIS A 88 8.05 6.30 -7.36
C HIS A 88 7.25 7.60 -7.51
N MET A 89 7.57 8.64 -6.72
CA MET A 89 6.83 9.90 -6.70
C MET A 89 6.85 10.62 -8.05
N GLU A 90 7.95 10.55 -8.79
CA GLU A 90 8.04 11.11 -10.15
C GLU A 90 7.13 10.42 -11.16
N ASN A 91 6.70 9.18 -10.89
CA ASN A 91 5.84 8.40 -11.78
C ASN A 91 4.38 8.32 -11.31
N TYR A 92 4.14 8.35 -10.00
CA TYR A 92 2.81 8.19 -9.42
C TYR A 92 2.27 9.44 -8.73
N GLY A 93 3.11 10.39 -8.36
CA GLY A 93 2.76 11.54 -7.56
C GLY A 93 3.30 11.46 -6.13
N TYR A 94 3.11 12.54 -5.39
CA TYR A 94 3.68 12.71 -4.06
C TYR A 94 2.64 12.36 -2.99
N PRO A 95 3.08 11.83 -1.82
CA PRO A 95 2.22 11.70 -0.66
C PRO A 95 1.62 13.05 -0.27
N THR A 96 0.43 13.01 0.30
CA THR A 96 -0.14 14.17 0.99
C THR A 96 0.79 14.58 2.14
N GLU A 97 0.83 15.86 2.46
CA GLU A 97 1.65 16.36 3.56
C GLU A 97 1.38 15.57 4.85
N SER A 98 2.45 15.18 5.55
CA SER A 98 2.40 14.41 6.80
C SER A 98 1.65 13.08 6.76
N SER A 99 1.64 12.37 5.60
CA SER A 99 0.97 11.08 5.47
C SER A 99 1.91 9.88 5.31
N PHE A 100 3.20 10.11 4.97
CA PHE A 100 4.22 9.07 4.88
C PHE A 100 5.39 9.36 5.81
N TYR A 101 5.67 8.40 6.69
CA TYR A 101 6.78 8.44 7.65
C TYR A 101 7.66 7.21 7.46
N TYR A 102 8.96 7.34 7.71
CA TYR A 102 9.86 6.20 7.82
C TYR A 102 10.89 6.40 8.91
N THR A 103 11.35 5.30 9.48
CA THR A 103 12.39 5.29 10.50
C THR A 103 13.14 3.97 10.47
N SER A 104 14.35 3.95 11.06
CA SER A 104 15.21 2.76 11.14
C SER A 104 15.81 2.60 12.55
N PRO A 105 14.97 2.53 13.61
CA PRO A 105 15.47 2.32 14.96
C PRO A 105 15.82 0.84 15.20
N PRO A 106 16.60 0.53 16.22
CA PRO A 106 16.62 -0.81 16.79
C PRO A 106 15.22 -1.17 17.28
N PHE A 107 14.62 -2.21 16.70
CA PHE A 107 13.27 -2.64 17.05
C PHE A 107 13.22 -4.18 17.17
N ALA A 108 12.48 -4.67 18.16
CA ALA A 108 12.20 -6.10 18.34
C ALA A 108 10.78 -6.29 18.89
N PHE A 109 10.01 -7.15 18.24
CA PHE A 109 8.68 -7.56 18.71
C PHE A 109 8.75 -8.13 20.13
N GLY A 110 7.72 -7.89 20.94
CA GLY A 110 7.64 -8.38 22.32
C GLY A 110 8.57 -7.68 23.30
N ASN A 111 9.24 -6.58 22.90
CA ASN A 111 9.98 -5.71 23.80
C ASN A 111 9.06 -4.58 24.31
N PRO A 112 8.59 -4.63 25.58
CA PRO A 112 7.59 -3.69 26.05
C PRO A 112 8.02 -2.22 25.99
N ALA A 113 9.30 -1.93 26.21
CA ALA A 113 9.81 -0.56 26.17
C ALA A 113 9.81 -0.01 24.76
N LEU A 114 10.26 -0.80 23.78
CA LEU A 114 10.27 -0.38 22.36
C LEU A 114 8.86 -0.28 21.81
N GLU A 115 7.96 -1.19 22.18
CA GLU A 115 6.56 -1.14 21.79
C GLU A 115 5.83 0.08 22.38
N ALA A 116 6.13 0.47 23.63
CA ALA A 116 5.55 1.66 24.23
C ALA A 116 5.98 2.95 23.49
N ILE A 117 7.26 3.06 23.12
CA ILE A 117 7.77 4.19 22.32
C ILE A 117 7.08 4.20 20.96
N LEU A 118 7.01 3.05 20.28
CA LEU A 118 6.39 2.93 18.97
C LEU A 118 4.91 3.32 19.02
N ARG A 119 4.17 2.86 20.04
CA ARG A 119 2.76 3.19 20.23
C ARG A 119 2.56 4.69 20.39
N HIS A 120 3.39 5.35 21.21
CA HIS A 120 3.33 6.80 21.39
C HIS A 120 3.51 7.55 20.05
N GLU A 121 4.49 7.16 19.23
CA GLU A 121 4.71 7.77 17.91
C GLU A 121 3.56 7.53 16.94
N ILE A 122 2.95 6.34 16.99
CA ILE A 122 1.77 5.99 16.18
C ILE A 122 0.58 6.86 16.54
N GLU A 123 0.30 7.00 17.84
CA GLU A 123 -0.79 7.82 18.36
C GLU A 123 -0.58 9.31 18.07
N ASP A 124 0.64 9.84 18.33
CA ASP A 124 0.98 11.26 18.10
C ASP A 124 0.79 11.67 16.63
N LYS A 125 1.19 10.83 15.70
CA LYS A 125 1.11 11.11 14.26
C LYS A 125 -0.19 10.66 13.62
N GLY A 126 -1.02 9.91 14.35
CA GLY A 126 -2.27 9.32 13.85
C GLY A 126 -2.02 8.29 12.74
N ILE A 127 -0.94 7.49 12.85
CA ILE A 127 -0.60 6.45 11.90
C ILE A 127 -1.63 5.32 12.03
N ASN A 128 -2.13 4.84 10.90
CA ASN A 128 -3.10 3.74 10.84
C ASN A 128 -2.60 2.54 10.01
N VAL A 129 -1.45 2.66 9.34
CA VAL A 129 -0.77 1.56 8.65
C VAL A 129 0.70 1.53 9.03
N MET A 130 1.22 0.36 9.39
CA MET A 130 2.64 0.16 9.66
C MET A 130 3.21 -0.96 8.79
N ILE A 131 4.31 -0.68 8.12
CA ILE A 131 5.06 -1.66 7.32
C ILE A 131 6.38 -1.98 8.03
N VAL A 132 6.66 -3.26 8.25
CA VAL A 132 7.90 -3.73 8.90
C VAL A 132 8.80 -4.43 7.88
N ASP A 133 9.91 -3.84 7.56
CA ASP A 133 10.91 -4.39 6.62
C ASP A 133 12.27 -4.56 7.31
N THR A 134 12.56 -5.75 7.82
CA THR A 134 11.90 -7.04 7.67
C THR A 134 11.57 -7.68 9.03
N LEU A 135 10.70 -8.71 9.03
CA LEU A 135 10.45 -9.56 10.22
C LEU A 135 11.74 -10.13 10.81
N SER A 136 12.72 -10.46 9.96
CA SER A 136 14.00 -11.02 10.41
C SER A 136 14.83 -10.02 11.20
N GLN A 137 14.73 -8.74 10.92
CA GLN A 137 15.42 -7.68 11.65
C GLN A 137 14.66 -7.27 12.92
N ALA A 138 13.33 -7.35 12.89
CA ALA A 138 12.45 -7.03 14.01
C ALA A 138 12.26 -8.18 15.01
N ARG A 139 12.93 -9.33 14.80
CA ARG A 139 12.75 -10.50 15.66
C ARG A 139 13.45 -10.33 17.02
N PRO A 140 12.91 -10.89 18.10
CA PRO A 140 13.66 -11.13 19.33
C PRO A 140 14.87 -12.05 19.07
N LYS A 141 15.81 -12.10 20.00
CA LYS A 141 16.95 -13.04 19.90
C LYS A 141 16.44 -14.48 19.83
N GLY A 142 16.89 -15.25 18.84
CA GLY A 142 16.50 -16.64 18.66
C GLY A 142 16.38 -17.08 17.20
N SER A 143 15.89 -18.29 16.97
CA SER A 143 15.68 -18.86 15.63
C SER A 143 14.27 -18.57 15.13
N PHE A 144 14.11 -18.23 13.86
CA PHE A 144 12.78 -18.08 13.21
C PHE A 144 11.95 -19.37 13.18
N ASN A 145 12.60 -20.54 13.34
CA ASN A 145 11.93 -21.84 13.39
C ASN A 145 11.44 -22.20 14.80
N ASP A 146 11.66 -21.32 15.78
CA ASP A 146 11.17 -21.47 17.14
C ASP A 146 9.71 -21.03 17.21
N ASP A 147 8.81 -21.94 17.56
CA ASP A 147 7.37 -21.70 17.67
C ASP A 147 7.06 -20.65 18.76
N GLY A 148 7.82 -20.62 19.84
CA GLY A 148 7.67 -19.63 20.90
C GLY A 148 7.96 -18.22 20.40
N LEU A 149 9.05 -18.06 19.63
CA LEU A 149 9.44 -16.79 19.04
C LEU A 149 8.43 -16.34 17.98
N ALA A 150 7.98 -17.25 17.13
CA ALA A 150 6.94 -16.96 16.16
C ALA A 150 5.65 -16.51 16.82
N SER A 151 5.28 -17.16 17.95
CA SER A 151 4.09 -16.77 18.75
C SER A 151 4.23 -15.38 19.38
N ILE A 152 5.42 -14.96 19.80
CA ILE A 152 5.65 -13.60 20.29
C ILE A 152 5.36 -12.59 19.16
N ILE A 153 5.90 -12.83 17.96
CA ILE A 153 5.70 -11.94 16.83
C ILE A 153 4.22 -11.87 16.44
N THR A 154 3.55 -13.01 16.26
CA THR A 154 2.13 -13.03 15.85
C THR A 154 1.21 -12.39 16.89
N ARG A 155 1.48 -12.57 18.17
CA ARG A 155 0.75 -11.89 19.26
C ARG A 155 0.99 -10.38 19.26
N SER A 156 2.24 -9.91 19.04
CA SER A 156 2.51 -8.47 18.92
C SER A 156 1.76 -7.88 17.72
N LEU A 157 1.76 -8.54 16.56
CA LEU A 157 1.03 -8.09 15.38
C LEU A 157 -0.49 -8.06 15.60
N ALA A 158 -1.05 -9.08 16.26
CA ALA A 158 -2.47 -9.11 16.64
C ALA A 158 -2.82 -7.97 17.61
N LYS A 159 -2.02 -7.78 18.66
CA LYS A 159 -2.16 -6.68 19.60
C LYS A 159 -2.15 -5.31 18.94
N TYR A 160 -1.25 -5.07 17.96
CA TYR A 160 -1.21 -3.79 17.26
C TYR A 160 -2.49 -3.55 16.44
N SER A 161 -3.07 -4.61 15.88
CA SER A 161 -4.33 -4.50 15.15
C SER A 161 -5.52 -4.29 16.07
N GLU A 162 -5.60 -5.05 17.17
CA GLU A 162 -6.75 -5.06 18.08
C GLU A 162 -6.75 -3.87 19.06
N GLU A 163 -5.58 -3.56 19.67
CA GLU A 163 -5.49 -2.54 20.72
C GLU A 163 -5.09 -1.16 20.18
N TRP A 164 -4.27 -1.10 19.10
CA TRP A 164 -3.81 0.17 18.53
C TRP A 164 -4.63 0.57 17.30
N GLY A 165 -5.48 -0.31 16.79
CA GLY A 165 -6.37 -0.06 15.66
C GLY A 165 -5.64 0.12 14.33
N ILE A 166 -4.42 -0.43 14.17
CA ILE A 166 -3.63 -0.28 12.95
C ILE A 166 -3.60 -1.53 12.08
N THR A 167 -3.41 -1.36 10.79
CA THR A 167 -3.09 -2.45 9.86
C THR A 167 -1.58 -2.63 9.79
N THR A 168 -1.09 -3.88 9.90
CA THR A 168 0.34 -4.17 9.79
C THR A 168 0.66 -5.00 8.55
N LEU A 169 1.69 -4.58 7.80
CA LEU A 169 2.27 -5.33 6.69
C LEU A 169 3.71 -5.68 7.05
N SER A 170 4.02 -6.96 7.18
CA SER A 170 5.36 -7.40 7.55
C SER A 170 6.05 -8.14 6.42
N ILE A 171 7.27 -7.74 6.08
CA ILE A 171 8.05 -8.35 5.01
C ILE A 171 8.87 -9.51 5.56
N GLY A 172 8.65 -10.71 5.00
CA GLY A 172 9.34 -11.94 5.33
C GLY A 172 10.11 -12.53 4.15
N HIS A 173 10.93 -13.54 4.44
CA HIS A 173 11.70 -14.28 3.43
C HIS A 173 11.24 -15.75 3.36
N THR A 174 11.52 -16.42 2.22
CA THR A 174 11.49 -17.88 2.13
C THR A 174 12.74 -18.48 2.76
N GLY A 175 12.67 -19.75 3.17
CA GLY A 175 13.83 -20.54 3.57
C GLY A 175 14.81 -20.81 2.42
N LYS A 176 15.89 -21.53 2.73
CA LYS A 176 16.82 -22.05 1.71
C LYS A 176 16.11 -22.89 0.66
N ASP A 177 15.05 -23.58 1.07
CA ASP A 177 14.14 -24.31 0.19
C ASP A 177 12.87 -23.48 0.01
N SER A 178 12.78 -22.75 -1.11
CA SER A 178 11.65 -21.85 -1.41
C SER A 178 10.32 -22.60 -1.62
N SER A 179 10.39 -23.94 -1.85
CA SER A 179 9.19 -24.77 -1.98
C SER A 179 8.42 -24.91 -0.66
N LYS A 180 9.10 -24.70 0.48
CA LYS A 180 8.50 -24.79 1.82
C LYS A 180 7.77 -23.53 2.27
N GLY A 181 7.72 -22.48 1.43
CA GLY A 181 6.99 -21.26 1.72
C GLY A 181 7.71 -20.28 2.66
N LEU A 182 6.95 -19.55 3.48
CA LEU A 182 7.47 -18.56 4.43
C LEU A 182 8.43 -19.23 5.42
N VAL A 183 9.63 -18.62 5.59
CA VAL A 183 10.58 -19.06 6.64
C VAL A 183 9.96 -18.89 7.99
N GLY A 184 10.15 -19.90 8.82
CA GLY A 184 9.76 -19.88 10.21
C GLY A 184 8.78 -20.97 10.56
N SER A 185 8.27 -20.86 11.77
CA SER A 185 7.28 -21.77 12.30
C SER A 185 5.98 -21.74 11.49
N LYS A 186 5.29 -22.87 11.46
CA LYS A 186 3.91 -22.96 10.96
C LYS A 186 2.95 -22.02 11.66
N VAL A 187 3.32 -21.48 12.82
CA VAL A 187 2.57 -20.46 13.58
C VAL A 187 2.24 -19.26 12.69
N PHE A 188 3.19 -18.75 11.90
CA PHE A 188 2.90 -17.65 10.97
C PHE A 188 1.81 -17.99 9.97
N GLN A 189 1.85 -19.20 9.42
CA GLN A 189 0.85 -19.66 8.45
C GLN A 189 -0.52 -19.88 9.10
N ASN A 190 -0.56 -20.26 10.37
CA ASN A 190 -1.81 -20.53 11.07
C ASN A 190 -2.44 -19.24 11.61
N ASP A 191 -1.67 -18.38 12.26
CA ASP A 191 -2.18 -17.25 13.05
C ASP A 191 -2.42 -16.00 12.20
N VAL A 192 -1.57 -15.73 11.18
CA VAL A 192 -1.73 -14.53 10.35
C VAL A 192 -2.87 -14.68 9.36
N PRO A 193 -3.87 -13.78 9.36
CA PRO A 193 -5.07 -13.91 8.52
C PRO A 193 -4.83 -13.70 7.03
N CYS A 194 -3.82 -12.91 6.64
CA CYS A 194 -3.51 -12.62 5.24
C CYS A 194 -2.03 -12.88 4.95
N ILE A 195 -1.75 -13.67 3.90
CA ILE A 195 -0.38 -13.98 3.45
C ILE A 195 -0.31 -13.79 1.94
N LEU A 196 0.60 -12.89 1.52
CA LEU A 196 0.87 -12.57 0.14
C LEU A 196 2.25 -13.10 -0.25
N LYS A 197 2.33 -13.89 -1.31
CA LYS A 197 3.60 -14.42 -1.84
C LYS A 197 4.07 -13.60 -3.03
N VAL A 198 5.32 -13.17 -3.02
CA VAL A 198 5.95 -12.51 -4.16
C VAL A 198 6.86 -13.49 -4.89
N LYS A 199 6.52 -13.81 -6.13
CA LYS A 199 7.29 -14.72 -6.99
C LYS A 199 7.22 -14.27 -8.44
N SER A 200 8.37 -14.24 -9.14
CA SER A 200 8.44 -13.92 -10.58
C SER A 200 7.72 -12.62 -10.94
N LYS A 201 7.93 -11.55 -10.15
CA LYS A 201 7.26 -10.25 -10.30
C LYS A 201 5.72 -10.34 -10.28
N LYS A 202 5.20 -11.21 -9.43
CA LYS A 202 3.75 -11.36 -9.19
C LYS A 202 3.49 -11.40 -7.70
N VAL A 203 2.44 -10.74 -7.26
CA VAL A 203 1.86 -10.91 -5.92
C VAL A 203 0.76 -11.95 -6.01
N ILE A 204 0.80 -12.96 -5.18
CA ILE A 204 -0.15 -14.08 -5.14
C ILE A 204 -0.79 -14.09 -3.76
N VAL A 205 -2.10 -14.06 -3.70
CA VAL A 205 -2.86 -14.22 -2.45
C VAL A 205 -2.82 -15.69 -2.04
N GLU A 206 -1.89 -16.07 -1.16
CA GLU A 206 -1.72 -17.45 -0.72
C GLU A 206 -2.68 -17.83 0.41
N LYS A 207 -2.94 -16.90 1.32
CA LYS A 207 -3.92 -17.03 2.40
C LYS A 207 -4.72 -15.75 2.55
N GLN A 208 -6.04 -15.90 2.70
CA GLN A 208 -6.94 -14.82 3.02
C GLN A 208 -8.10 -15.36 3.86
N ARG A 209 -8.21 -14.90 5.11
CA ARG A 209 -9.26 -15.39 6.03
C ARG A 209 -10.63 -14.79 5.69
N SER A 210 -10.64 -13.54 5.19
CA SER A 210 -11.84 -12.76 4.92
C SER A 210 -12.20 -12.68 3.42
N GLY A 211 -11.47 -13.37 2.54
CA GLY A 211 -11.66 -13.26 1.10
C GLY A 211 -11.19 -14.48 0.30
N ARG A 212 -11.05 -14.30 -1.02
CA ARG A 212 -10.62 -15.35 -1.93
C ARG A 212 -9.10 -15.48 -1.96
N THR A 213 -8.61 -16.71 -2.10
CA THR A 213 -7.20 -17.02 -2.35
C THR A 213 -6.95 -17.25 -3.84
N GLY A 214 -5.65 -17.22 -4.24
CA GLY A 214 -5.25 -17.53 -5.62
C GLY A 214 -5.27 -16.35 -6.58
N ALA A 215 -5.75 -15.17 -6.18
CA ALA A 215 -5.64 -13.97 -7.00
C ALA A 215 -4.16 -13.61 -7.26
N ILE A 216 -3.86 -13.15 -8.48
CA ILE A 216 -2.50 -12.87 -8.95
C ILE A 216 -2.44 -11.46 -9.53
N PHE A 217 -1.51 -10.66 -9.03
CA PHE A 217 -1.28 -9.28 -9.45
C PHE A 217 0.15 -9.15 -10.00
N PRO A 218 0.33 -9.14 -11.33
CA PRO A 218 1.64 -8.99 -11.95
C PRO A 218 2.11 -7.53 -11.91
N PHE A 219 3.43 -7.34 -11.82
CA PHE A 219 4.05 -6.03 -11.85
C PHE A 219 5.36 -6.03 -12.63
N THR A 220 5.71 -4.86 -13.15
CA THR A 220 7.00 -4.59 -13.80
C THR A 220 7.87 -3.73 -12.90
N VAL A 221 9.17 -3.94 -12.93
CA VAL A 221 10.15 -3.10 -12.22
C VAL A 221 10.93 -2.32 -13.25
N HIS A 222 10.95 -1.02 -13.08
CA HIS A 222 11.66 -0.06 -13.91
C HIS A 222 12.85 0.53 -13.18
N GLU A 223 13.83 1.02 -13.92
CA GLU A 223 14.95 1.79 -13.42
C GLU A 223 14.95 3.16 -14.10
N GLN A 224 15.25 4.22 -13.34
CA GLN A 224 15.35 5.57 -13.88
C GLN A 224 16.39 6.40 -13.14
N GLU A 225 16.92 7.41 -13.82
CA GLU A 225 17.76 8.42 -13.18
C GLU A 225 16.92 9.31 -12.26
N ILE A 226 17.47 9.57 -11.05
CA ILE A 226 16.81 10.35 -9.99
C ILE A 226 17.48 11.71 -9.72
N ASN A 227 18.63 11.97 -10.35
CA ASN A 227 19.33 13.26 -10.23
C ASN A 227 20.28 13.50 -11.41
N GLU A 228 20.80 14.74 -11.50
CA GLU A 228 21.72 15.16 -12.55
C GLU A 228 23.10 14.47 -12.52
N ARG A 229 23.42 13.73 -11.45
CA ARG A 229 24.66 12.96 -11.30
C ARG A 229 24.55 11.56 -11.88
N GLY A 230 23.44 11.22 -12.52
CA GLY A 230 23.21 9.90 -13.12
C GLY A 230 22.97 8.78 -12.11
N GLN A 231 22.61 9.11 -10.85
CA GLN A 231 22.20 8.06 -9.92
C GLN A 231 20.85 7.51 -10.33
N THR A 232 20.72 6.18 -10.30
CA THR A 232 19.48 5.48 -10.65
C THR A 232 18.79 4.92 -9.43
N ALA A 233 17.47 4.76 -9.54
CA ALA A 233 16.66 4.02 -8.59
C ALA A 233 15.58 3.22 -9.31
N ILE A 234 15.10 2.17 -8.63
CA ILE A 234 14.04 1.31 -9.15
C ILE A 234 12.69 1.71 -8.58
N TRP A 235 11.65 1.56 -9.40
CA TRP A 235 10.25 1.72 -9.02
C TRP A 235 9.38 0.62 -9.63
N LEU A 236 8.17 0.43 -9.09
CA LEU A 236 7.26 -0.65 -9.45
C LEU A 236 6.05 -0.10 -10.20
N GLU A 237 5.62 -0.82 -11.24
CA GLU A 237 4.37 -0.57 -11.97
C GLU A 237 3.54 -1.84 -12.03
N TRP A 238 2.24 -1.74 -11.71
CA TRP A 238 1.32 -2.85 -11.89
C TRP A 238 0.99 -3.05 -13.37
N ASP A 239 1.02 -4.29 -13.85
CA ASP A 239 0.84 -4.59 -15.28
C ASP A 239 -0.56 -4.24 -15.80
N ASP A 240 -1.56 -4.25 -14.94
CA ASP A 240 -2.94 -3.86 -15.27
C ASP A 240 -3.11 -2.34 -15.41
N GLN A 241 -2.10 -1.56 -15.04
CA GLN A 241 -2.14 -0.10 -14.96
C GLN A 241 -1.08 0.55 -15.83
N LYS A 242 -0.98 0.16 -17.11
CA LYS A 242 -0.07 0.84 -18.08
C LYS A 242 -0.49 2.28 -18.38
N MET A 243 -0.68 3.06 -17.30
CA MET A 243 -0.94 4.49 -17.42
C MET A 243 0.36 5.27 -17.49
N LYS A 244 0.38 6.30 -18.34
CA LYS A 244 1.48 7.27 -18.36
C LYS A 244 1.52 8.04 -17.02
N PRO A 245 2.68 8.56 -16.58
CA PRO A 245 2.78 9.29 -15.32
C PRO A 245 1.71 10.39 -15.16
N ARG A 246 1.48 11.20 -16.21
CA ARG A 246 0.44 12.24 -16.15
C ARG A 246 -0.98 11.67 -16.10
N GLN A 247 -1.25 10.54 -16.72
CA GLN A 247 -2.56 9.87 -16.61
C GLN A 247 -2.85 9.44 -15.17
N ARG A 248 -1.84 8.97 -14.42
CA ARG A 248 -1.96 8.67 -12.99
C ARG A 248 -2.24 9.93 -12.17
N MET A 249 -1.54 11.03 -12.46
CA MET A 249 -1.78 12.33 -11.81
C MET A 249 -3.20 12.84 -12.09
N ILE A 250 -3.73 12.63 -13.29
CA ILE A 250 -5.14 12.96 -13.63
C ILE A 250 -6.12 12.16 -12.79
N ILE A 251 -5.88 10.87 -12.61
CA ILE A 251 -6.73 10.01 -11.77
C ILE A 251 -6.65 10.46 -10.30
N GLN A 252 -5.46 10.70 -9.78
CA GLN A 252 -5.26 11.20 -8.42
C GLN A 252 -5.98 12.53 -8.18
N ALA A 253 -5.81 13.48 -9.09
CA ALA A 253 -6.48 14.79 -9.01
C ALA A 253 -8.01 14.66 -9.07
N LEU A 254 -8.54 13.73 -9.88
CA LEU A 254 -9.96 13.41 -9.92
C LEU A 254 -10.47 12.88 -8.58
N GLU A 255 -9.74 11.97 -7.96
CA GLU A 255 -10.09 11.41 -6.64
C GLU A 255 -10.11 12.50 -5.56
N THR A 256 -9.08 13.35 -5.53
CA THR A 256 -9.01 14.49 -4.60
C THR A 256 -10.19 15.44 -4.77
N LEU A 257 -10.49 15.84 -6.00
CA LEU A 257 -11.55 16.82 -6.30
C LEU A 257 -12.95 16.22 -6.26
N SER A 258 -13.12 14.91 -6.29
CA SER A 258 -14.44 14.26 -6.28
C SER A 258 -15.25 14.54 -5.00
N ASN A 259 -14.60 14.87 -3.90
CA ASN A 259 -15.26 15.27 -2.66
C ASN A 259 -15.92 16.65 -2.76
N GLU A 260 -15.39 17.54 -3.60
CA GLU A 260 -15.93 18.90 -3.82
C GLU A 260 -16.92 18.94 -4.99
N TYR A 261 -16.74 18.06 -5.98
CA TYR A 261 -17.47 18.04 -7.24
C TYR A 261 -18.24 16.72 -7.45
N THR A 262 -19.35 16.53 -6.75
CA THR A 262 -20.14 15.28 -6.76
C THR A 262 -20.72 14.93 -8.15
N ASP A 263 -21.03 15.94 -8.98
CA ASP A 263 -21.57 15.77 -10.33
C ASP A 263 -20.52 15.60 -11.43
N GLY A 264 -19.25 15.66 -11.05
CA GLY A 264 -18.08 15.55 -11.92
C GLY A 264 -17.19 16.77 -11.86
N VAL A 265 -15.91 16.56 -11.97
CA VAL A 265 -14.88 17.60 -11.85
C VAL A 265 -14.79 18.40 -13.14
N PRO A 266 -14.90 19.75 -13.08
CA PRO A 266 -14.72 20.58 -14.27
C PRO A 266 -13.29 20.41 -14.81
N LYS A 267 -13.18 20.19 -16.12
CA LYS A 267 -11.89 19.96 -16.79
C LYS A 267 -10.84 21.04 -16.52
N LYS A 268 -11.29 22.28 -16.30
CA LYS A 268 -10.42 23.42 -15.95
C LYS A 268 -9.79 23.25 -14.57
N GLU A 269 -10.59 22.88 -13.59
CA GLU A 269 -10.11 22.66 -12.21
C GLU A 269 -9.21 21.42 -12.13
N LEU A 270 -9.61 20.33 -12.78
CA LEU A 270 -8.78 19.14 -12.90
C LEU A 270 -7.40 19.45 -13.52
N LYS A 271 -7.38 20.24 -14.61
CA LYS A 271 -6.12 20.65 -15.24
C LYS A 271 -5.25 21.49 -14.31
N LYS A 272 -5.86 22.38 -13.52
CA LYS A 272 -5.14 23.20 -12.53
C LYS A 272 -4.51 22.35 -11.44
N GLU A 273 -5.25 21.39 -10.91
CA GLU A 273 -4.78 20.45 -9.88
C GLU A 273 -3.62 19.59 -10.41
N VAL A 274 -3.78 18.99 -11.60
CA VAL A 274 -2.72 18.19 -12.24
C VAL A 274 -1.45 19.04 -12.47
N TRP A 275 -1.61 20.30 -12.83
CA TRP A 275 -0.47 21.21 -12.99
C TRP A 275 0.27 21.43 -11.66
N GLN A 276 -0.43 21.55 -10.54
CA GLN A 276 0.17 21.77 -9.23
C GLN A 276 0.96 20.57 -8.73
N ILE A 277 0.48 19.36 -9.04
CA ILE A 277 1.13 18.11 -8.58
C ILE A 277 2.15 17.55 -9.60
N ASP A 278 2.23 18.08 -10.83
CA ASP A 278 3.18 17.62 -11.84
C ASP A 278 4.58 18.18 -11.57
N PRO A 279 5.56 17.38 -11.14
CA PRO A 279 6.92 17.84 -10.82
C PRO A 279 7.67 18.37 -12.07
N LYS A 280 7.16 18.09 -13.28
CA LYS A 280 7.71 18.56 -14.56
C LYS A 280 6.96 19.76 -15.13
N ALA A 281 6.04 20.35 -14.36
CA ALA A 281 5.31 21.55 -14.78
C ALA A 281 6.29 22.72 -14.98
N ASP A 282 6.37 23.25 -16.21
CA ASP A 282 7.24 24.34 -16.59
C ASP A 282 6.38 25.53 -17.06
N PRO A 283 6.42 26.68 -16.36
CA PRO A 283 5.64 27.87 -16.72
C PRO A 283 5.80 28.30 -18.18
N ASN A 284 6.95 28.00 -18.80
CA ASN A 284 7.23 28.32 -20.20
C ASN A 284 6.68 27.31 -21.21
N LYS A 285 6.10 26.19 -20.73
CA LYS A 285 5.58 25.08 -21.56
C LYS A 285 4.09 24.82 -21.40
N THR A 286 3.31 25.83 -21.05
CA THR A 286 1.87 25.72 -20.78
C THR A 286 1.05 25.16 -21.93
N ASP A 287 1.35 25.51 -23.18
CA ASP A 287 0.65 24.99 -24.36
C ASP A 287 0.97 23.52 -24.63
N SER A 288 2.21 23.10 -24.43
CA SER A 288 2.61 21.70 -24.53
C SER A 288 1.90 20.86 -23.45
N PHE A 289 1.86 21.34 -22.21
CA PHE A 289 1.12 20.69 -21.13
C PHE A 289 -0.37 20.55 -21.46
N ARG A 290 -1.03 21.64 -21.92
CA ARG A 290 -2.45 21.64 -22.31
C ARG A 290 -2.74 20.60 -23.39
N THR A 291 -1.91 20.52 -24.41
CA THR A 291 -2.05 19.55 -25.51
C THR A 291 -1.93 18.12 -25.00
N GLN A 292 -0.90 17.84 -24.20
CA GLN A 292 -0.68 16.51 -23.65
C GLN A 292 -1.74 16.11 -22.62
N PHE A 293 -2.18 17.03 -21.76
CA PHE A 293 -3.28 16.80 -20.82
C PHE A 293 -4.57 16.38 -21.54
N ASN A 294 -4.95 17.10 -22.61
CA ASN A 294 -6.12 16.76 -23.41
C ASN A 294 -6.02 15.38 -24.07
N ARG A 295 -4.84 15.04 -24.56
CA ARG A 295 -4.56 13.72 -25.14
C ARG A 295 -4.71 12.62 -24.08
N ASP A 296 -4.13 12.82 -22.89
CA ASP A 296 -4.20 11.86 -21.78
C ASP A 296 -5.63 11.66 -21.28
N ILE A 297 -6.43 12.72 -21.15
CA ILE A 297 -7.87 12.63 -20.87
C ILE A 297 -8.61 11.77 -21.89
N ASN A 298 -8.36 11.98 -23.19
CA ASN A 298 -9.03 11.20 -24.23
C ASN A 298 -8.59 9.73 -24.24
N GLU A 299 -7.32 9.45 -23.95
CA GLU A 299 -6.82 8.09 -23.82
C GLU A 299 -7.45 7.40 -22.60
N LEU A 300 -7.53 8.05 -21.43
CA LEU A 300 -8.17 7.51 -20.22
C LEU A 300 -9.66 7.22 -20.46
N ALA A 301 -10.38 8.11 -21.17
CA ALA A 301 -11.78 7.88 -21.52
C ALA A 301 -11.93 6.69 -22.48
N LYS A 302 -11.04 6.56 -23.47
CA LYS A 302 -11.03 5.42 -24.41
C LYS A 302 -10.77 4.09 -23.71
N HIS A 303 -9.96 4.09 -22.66
CA HIS A 303 -9.67 2.90 -21.86
C HIS A 303 -10.70 2.64 -20.76
N GLY A 304 -11.75 3.46 -20.64
CA GLY A 304 -12.81 3.30 -19.65
C GLY A 304 -12.41 3.66 -18.22
N GLU A 305 -11.28 4.34 -18.02
CA GLU A 305 -10.83 4.76 -16.69
C GLU A 305 -11.60 5.97 -16.17
N ILE A 306 -12.05 6.83 -17.09
CA ILE A 306 -12.86 8.02 -16.80
C ILE A 306 -14.01 8.13 -17.78
N GLN A 307 -15.01 8.90 -17.38
CA GLN A 307 -16.12 9.30 -18.23
C GLN A 307 -16.11 10.81 -18.43
N ILE A 308 -16.23 11.27 -19.68
CA ILE A 308 -16.46 12.66 -20.02
C ILE A 308 -17.98 12.82 -20.10
N VAL A 309 -18.55 13.56 -19.14
CA VAL A 309 -20.00 13.84 -19.07
C VAL A 309 -20.31 15.09 -19.90
N SER A 310 -21.61 15.41 -20.12
CA SER A 310 -22.03 16.64 -20.75
C SER A 310 -21.40 17.87 -20.06
N ASP A 311 -21.12 18.93 -20.81
CA ASP A 311 -20.52 20.19 -20.35
C ASP A 311 -19.04 20.13 -19.92
N GLY A 312 -18.31 19.08 -20.32
CA GLY A 312 -16.87 18.95 -20.06
C GLY A 312 -16.53 18.59 -18.62
N LEU A 313 -17.48 18.05 -17.87
CA LEU A 313 -17.24 17.44 -16.58
C LEU A 313 -16.61 16.06 -16.76
N ILE A 314 -15.70 15.72 -15.86
CA ILE A 314 -14.96 14.45 -15.89
C ILE A 314 -15.25 13.69 -14.60
N LYS A 315 -15.68 12.45 -14.73
CA LYS A 315 -15.91 11.51 -13.62
C LYS A 315 -14.95 10.32 -13.74
N ARG A 316 -14.53 9.78 -12.61
CA ARG A 316 -13.87 8.49 -12.60
C ARG A 316 -14.92 7.39 -12.80
N ASN A 317 -14.64 6.45 -13.68
CA ASN A 317 -15.42 5.23 -13.74
C ASN A 317 -15.07 4.34 -12.56
N LYS A 318 -16.06 3.98 -11.74
CA LYS A 318 -15.89 2.88 -10.80
C LYS A 318 -15.67 1.62 -11.64
N ARG A 319 -14.52 0.96 -11.52
CA ARG A 319 -14.35 -0.35 -12.12
C ARG A 319 -15.39 -1.27 -11.47
N ASN A 320 -16.39 -1.70 -12.24
CA ASN A 320 -17.27 -2.78 -11.79
C ASN A 320 -16.39 -4.02 -11.59
N ASN A 321 -16.19 -4.41 -10.34
CA ASN A 321 -15.67 -5.72 -9.98
C ASN A 321 -16.76 -6.79 -10.26
N ALA A 322 -17.24 -6.86 -11.51
CA ALA A 322 -17.99 -7.98 -12.02
C ALA A 322 -16.96 -8.92 -12.66
N ALA A 323 -16.40 -9.78 -11.85
CA ALA A 323 -15.85 -11.04 -12.34
C ALA A 323 -16.89 -12.11 -12.07
N ASP A 324 -17.52 -12.55 -13.14
CA ASP A 324 -18.26 -13.80 -13.20
C ASP A 324 -17.40 -15.01 -12.73
#